data_ee034f51c96a5cd81b8add05157ef8fb
#
_entry.id   ee034f51c96a5cd81b8add05157ef8fb
#
_cell.length_a   1.000
_cell.length_b   1.000
_cell.length_c   1.000
_cell.angle_alpha   90.00
_cell.angle_beta   90.00
_cell.angle_gamma   90.00
#
_symmetry.space_group_name_H-M   'P 1'
#
loop_
_entity.id
_entity.type
_entity.pdbx_description
1 polymer ?
#
loop_
_entity_poly.entity_id
_entity_poly.type
_entity_poly.pdbx_seq_one_letter_code
_entity_poly.pdbx_strand_id
1 'polypeptide(L)'
;EIAKNVEEVIYVGNRDGDGYFSFWVFFVKDFQNQFYKEIPKDLNISKLYMCLNRKRHEHRVKLIEKLKEENLTNSGLITLGGNLDKGILPLTLENDFKTTEGDTSAGNRIEGIPNDITSSGKQEYWEDHLINIVTETTVTSETFISEKTWKPILGLKPFMILGDHKVYQYLKDYGIDTFDDIFGTGYTDPDWNNRLSWIVDTLHKFKDVDYNLMYSELLPRLVKNRDVFEEVVKINQLRFNNVLEKIK
;
A
#
# COMPACT_ATOMS: atom_id res chain seq x y z
N GLU A 1 -15.59 -32.97 -3.37
CA GLU A 1 -16.83 -33.70 -2.99
C GLU A 1 -17.82 -32.84 -2.20
N ILE A 2 -17.40 -31.87 -1.41
CA ILE A 2 -18.29 -30.96 -0.63
C ILE A 2 -19.08 -30.03 -1.56
N ALA A 3 -18.53 -29.63 -2.68
CA ALA A 3 -19.15 -28.65 -3.59
C ALA A 3 -20.32 -29.18 -4.42
N LYS A 4 -20.56 -30.50 -4.43
CA LYS A 4 -21.64 -31.12 -5.23
C LYS A 4 -23.06 -30.90 -4.66
N ASN A 5 -23.17 -30.45 -3.42
CA ASN A 5 -24.46 -30.24 -2.75
C ASN A 5 -24.68 -28.79 -2.30
N VAL A 6 -23.90 -27.84 -2.80
CA VAL A 6 -24.02 -26.40 -2.46
C VAL A 6 -24.51 -25.69 -3.71
N GLU A 7 -25.70 -25.11 -3.65
CA GLU A 7 -26.30 -24.40 -4.78
C GLU A 7 -25.55 -23.11 -5.13
N GLU A 8 -24.82 -22.51 -4.21
CA GLU A 8 -24.02 -21.31 -4.41
C GLU A 8 -22.79 -21.30 -3.47
N VAL A 9 -21.59 -21.07 -4.03
CA VAL A 9 -20.36 -20.92 -3.25
C VAL A 9 -19.97 -19.45 -3.24
N ILE A 10 -19.87 -18.86 -2.06
CA ILE A 10 -19.47 -17.48 -1.86
C ILE A 10 -18.00 -17.45 -1.47
N TYR A 11 -17.19 -16.77 -2.27
CA TYR A 11 -15.79 -16.60 -1.99
C TYR A 11 -15.54 -15.23 -1.35
N VAL A 12 -15.06 -15.22 -0.11
CA VAL A 12 -14.55 -14.01 0.56
C VAL A 12 -13.04 -14.02 0.41
N GLY A 13 -12.50 -13.06 -0.30
CA GLY A 13 -11.06 -13.06 -0.62
C GLY A 13 -10.54 -11.71 -1.09
N ASN A 14 -9.39 -11.74 -1.74
CA ASN A 14 -8.68 -10.55 -2.23
C ASN A 14 -9.06 -10.19 -3.67
N ARG A 15 -10.03 -10.87 -4.25
CA ARG A 15 -10.50 -10.63 -5.61
C ARG A 15 -11.86 -9.97 -5.58
N ASP A 16 -12.15 -9.22 -6.61
CA ASP A 16 -13.45 -8.68 -6.91
C ASP A 16 -14.01 -9.39 -8.15
N GLY A 17 -15.32 -9.57 -8.21
CA GLY A 17 -16.02 -10.23 -9.28
C GLY A 17 -17.32 -10.88 -8.79
N ASP A 18 -18.04 -11.56 -9.67
CA ASP A 18 -19.25 -12.29 -9.30
C ASP A 18 -18.92 -13.35 -8.24
N GLY A 19 -19.48 -13.20 -7.05
CA GLY A 19 -19.24 -14.09 -5.91
C GLY A 19 -17.97 -13.80 -5.10
N TYR A 20 -17.22 -12.71 -5.36
CA TYR A 20 -16.05 -12.33 -4.59
C TYR A 20 -16.27 -11.00 -3.86
N PHE A 21 -15.71 -10.90 -2.66
CA PHE A 21 -15.66 -9.66 -1.88
C PHE A 21 -14.21 -9.31 -1.59
N SER A 22 -13.86 -8.06 -1.79
CA SER A 22 -12.61 -7.54 -1.28
C SER A 22 -12.70 -7.41 0.25
N PHE A 23 -12.24 -8.44 0.94
CA PHE A 23 -12.21 -8.50 2.40
C PHE A 23 -11.50 -7.30 3.02
N TRP A 24 -10.41 -6.86 2.38
CA TRP A 24 -9.57 -5.76 2.86
C TRP A 24 -10.28 -4.41 2.88
N VAL A 25 -11.26 -4.19 2.01
CA VAL A 25 -12.04 -2.96 1.97
C VAL A 25 -12.82 -2.75 3.28
N PHE A 26 -13.33 -3.82 3.89
CA PHE A 26 -14.04 -3.72 5.17
C PHE A 26 -13.14 -3.34 6.33
N PHE A 27 -11.94 -3.90 6.40
CA PHE A 27 -10.99 -3.54 7.45
C PHE A 27 -10.49 -2.11 7.30
N VAL A 28 -10.27 -1.68 6.06
CA VAL A 28 -9.76 -0.34 5.78
C VAL A 28 -10.80 0.73 6.03
N LYS A 29 -12.09 0.42 6.01
CA LYS A 29 -13.15 1.35 6.40
C LYS A 29 -12.94 1.91 7.81
N ASP A 30 -12.45 1.11 8.73
CA ASP A 30 -12.17 1.58 10.09
C ASP A 30 -11.01 2.58 10.16
N PHE A 31 -10.12 2.60 9.15
CA PHE A 31 -9.07 3.61 9.04
C PHE A 31 -9.59 5.00 8.71
N GLN A 32 -10.75 5.15 8.08
CA GLN A 32 -11.31 6.46 7.79
C GLN A 32 -11.46 7.31 9.06
N ASN A 33 -11.68 6.66 10.20
CA ASN A 33 -11.76 7.35 11.49
C ASN A 33 -10.40 7.73 12.09
N GLN A 34 -9.30 7.17 11.55
CA GLN A 34 -7.92 7.40 12.01
C GLN A 34 -7.16 8.40 11.14
N PHE A 35 -7.61 8.58 9.89
CA PHE A 35 -7.04 9.55 8.96
C PHE A 35 -7.76 10.90 9.03
N TYR A 36 -7.30 11.82 8.23
CA TYR A 36 -7.77 13.20 8.21
C TYR A 36 -9.30 13.31 8.16
N LYS A 37 -9.89 13.87 9.22
CA LYS A 37 -11.27 14.36 9.17
C LYS A 37 -11.37 15.56 8.24
N GLU A 38 -10.34 16.41 8.25
CA GLU A 38 -10.19 17.57 7.38
C GLU A 38 -9.00 17.37 6.44
N ILE A 39 -9.07 17.96 5.26
CA ILE A 39 -7.98 17.93 4.28
C ILE A 39 -6.83 18.78 4.85
N PRO A 40 -5.62 18.24 5.00
CA PRO A 40 -4.50 19.01 5.50
C PRO A 40 -4.17 20.14 4.52
N LYS A 41 -4.07 21.37 5.03
CA LYS A 41 -3.81 22.56 4.21
C LYS A 41 -2.33 22.90 4.10
N ASP A 42 -1.59 22.66 5.18
CA ASP A 42 -0.18 23.04 5.29
C ASP A 42 0.60 21.82 5.81
N LEU A 43 1.12 20.99 4.90
CA LEU A 43 2.05 19.94 5.26
C LEU A 43 3.49 20.44 5.11
N ASN A 44 4.36 19.97 6.01
CA ASN A 44 5.80 20.18 5.90
C ASN A 44 6.46 18.85 5.55
N ILE A 45 6.41 18.50 4.27
CA ILE A 45 6.92 17.22 3.75
C ILE A 45 8.45 17.32 3.66
N SER A 46 9.14 16.50 4.44
CA SER A 46 10.60 16.43 4.45
C SER A 46 11.16 15.18 3.77
N LYS A 47 10.34 14.15 3.56
CA LYS A 47 10.75 12.88 2.96
C LYS A 47 10.13 12.68 1.59
N LEU A 48 10.93 12.18 0.66
CA LEU A 48 10.44 11.82 -0.68
C LEU A 48 9.41 10.70 -0.62
N TYR A 49 9.65 9.67 0.22
CA TYR A 49 8.76 8.52 0.26
C TYR A 49 8.67 7.85 1.63
N MET A 50 7.61 7.04 1.79
CA MET A 50 7.46 6.07 2.86
C MET A 50 7.31 4.67 2.27
N CYS A 51 8.04 3.67 2.83
CA CYS A 51 8.00 2.27 2.42
C CYS A 51 8.01 1.35 3.64
N LEU A 52 6.86 0.86 4.05
CA LEU A 52 6.71 0.07 5.27
C LEU A 52 6.62 -1.42 4.98
N ASN A 53 7.57 -2.20 5.49
CA ASN A 53 7.67 -3.64 5.29
C ASN A 53 7.71 -4.38 6.62
N ARG A 54 6.69 -5.16 6.93
CA ARG A 54 6.64 -5.97 8.15
C ARG A 54 7.44 -7.27 8.01
N LYS A 55 7.27 -7.97 6.87
CA LYS A 55 7.91 -9.28 6.61
C LYS A 55 8.94 -9.15 5.49
N ARG A 56 10.02 -9.93 5.60
CA ARG A 56 11.12 -9.97 4.62
C ARG A 56 10.80 -10.92 3.47
N HIS A 57 9.89 -10.53 2.60
CA HIS A 57 9.73 -11.19 1.31
C HIS A 57 10.88 -10.77 0.36
N GLU A 58 11.27 -11.63 -0.56
CA GLU A 58 12.40 -11.42 -1.46
C GLU A 58 12.33 -10.06 -2.17
N HIS A 59 11.20 -9.73 -2.78
CA HIS A 59 11.02 -8.46 -3.49
C HIS A 59 11.16 -7.22 -2.59
N ARG A 60 10.79 -7.33 -1.31
CA ARG A 60 10.95 -6.25 -0.33
C ARG A 60 12.42 -6.05 0.05
N VAL A 61 13.13 -7.16 0.28
CA VAL A 61 14.56 -7.12 0.55
C VAL A 61 15.29 -6.50 -0.63
N LYS A 62 15.05 -6.99 -1.84
CA LYS A 62 15.68 -6.47 -3.06
C LYS A 62 15.37 -4.99 -3.31
N LEU A 63 14.13 -4.54 -3.04
CA LEU A 63 13.80 -3.12 -3.14
C LEU A 63 14.66 -2.29 -2.17
N ILE A 64 14.77 -2.71 -0.92
CA ILE A 64 15.55 -1.97 0.08
C ILE A 64 17.06 -1.98 -0.26
N GLU A 65 17.59 -3.12 -0.71
CA GLU A 65 18.98 -3.22 -1.19
C GLU A 65 19.21 -2.26 -2.35
N LYS A 66 18.31 -2.22 -3.32
CA LYS A 66 18.42 -1.32 -4.46
C LYS A 66 18.32 0.16 -4.05
N LEU A 67 17.41 0.51 -3.14
CA LEU A 67 17.33 1.87 -2.59
C LEU A 67 18.63 2.28 -1.87
N LYS A 68 19.30 1.32 -1.21
CA LYS A 68 20.59 1.56 -0.56
C LYS A 68 21.71 1.77 -1.60
N GLU A 69 21.81 0.89 -2.60
CA GLU A 69 22.79 1.01 -3.68
C GLU A 69 22.70 2.35 -4.39
N GLU A 70 21.49 2.85 -4.59
CA GLU A 70 21.20 4.11 -5.27
C GLU A 70 21.21 5.34 -4.33
N ASN A 71 21.63 5.18 -3.07
CA ASN A 71 21.70 6.26 -2.07
C ASN A 71 20.35 6.98 -1.82
N LEU A 72 19.23 6.26 -1.94
CA LEU A 72 17.88 6.81 -1.73
C LEU A 72 17.33 6.57 -0.31
N THR A 73 18.01 5.80 0.54
CA THR A 73 17.49 5.43 1.87
C THR A 73 17.26 6.62 2.79
N ASN A 74 18.12 7.66 2.71
CA ASN A 74 17.99 8.86 3.55
C ASN A 74 16.81 9.76 3.11
N SER A 75 16.34 9.59 1.89
CA SER A 75 15.20 10.33 1.34
C SER A 75 13.85 9.75 1.76
N GLY A 76 13.82 8.62 2.46
CA GLY A 76 12.59 7.92 2.80
C GLY A 76 12.46 7.52 4.25
N LEU A 77 11.20 7.27 4.66
CA LEU A 77 10.87 6.53 5.87
C LEU A 77 10.70 5.06 5.53
N ILE A 78 11.61 4.20 5.98
CA ILE A 78 11.65 2.79 5.59
C ILE A 78 11.58 1.90 6.83
N THR A 79 10.83 0.80 6.73
CA THR A 79 10.92 -0.31 7.68
C THR A 79 11.16 -1.61 6.94
N LEU A 80 11.91 -2.52 7.57
CA LEU A 80 12.05 -3.90 7.12
C LEU A 80 12.05 -4.84 8.33
N GLY A 81 10.99 -5.62 8.47
CA GLY A 81 10.89 -6.62 9.53
C GLY A 81 11.95 -7.70 9.39
N GLY A 82 12.47 -8.19 10.52
CA GLY A 82 13.41 -9.30 10.59
C GLY A 82 12.78 -10.53 11.22
N ASN A 83 13.29 -11.71 10.86
CA ASN A 83 13.09 -12.94 11.60
C ASN A 83 14.46 -13.38 12.11
N LEU A 84 14.75 -13.09 13.35
CA LEU A 84 16.04 -13.42 13.99
C LEU A 84 16.30 -14.93 14.05
N ASP A 85 15.24 -15.76 14.15
CA ASP A 85 15.34 -17.22 14.23
C ASP A 85 15.93 -17.85 12.96
N LYS A 86 16.01 -17.10 11.86
CA LYS A 86 16.56 -17.57 10.58
C LYS A 86 17.96 -17.00 10.26
N GLY A 87 18.62 -16.36 11.22
CA GLY A 87 19.96 -15.79 11.04
C GLY A 87 20.03 -14.64 10.03
N ILE A 88 18.88 -14.08 9.65
CA ILE A 88 18.82 -12.92 8.77
C ILE A 88 18.92 -11.69 9.67
N LEU A 89 20.12 -11.10 9.70
CA LEU A 89 20.33 -9.85 10.43
C LEU A 89 19.43 -8.75 9.89
N PRO A 90 18.83 -7.92 10.77
CA PRO A 90 18.16 -6.72 10.34
C PRO A 90 19.15 -5.85 9.55
N LEU A 91 18.71 -5.28 8.43
CA LEU A 91 19.48 -4.24 7.76
C LEU A 91 19.56 -3.05 8.72
N THR A 92 20.73 -2.85 9.31
CA THR A 92 21.04 -1.63 10.03
C THR A 92 21.42 -0.58 9.02
N LEU A 93 20.50 0.29 8.70
CA LEU A 93 20.77 1.49 7.91
C LEU A 93 20.88 2.65 8.89
N GLU A 94 21.90 3.48 8.68
CA GLU A 94 22.14 4.64 9.54
C GLU A 94 20.99 5.65 9.35
N ASN A 95 20.50 6.14 10.46
CA ASN A 95 19.66 7.30 10.71
C ASN A 95 18.15 7.24 10.43
N ASP A 96 17.60 6.75 9.33
CA ASP A 96 16.14 6.86 9.07
C ASP A 96 15.44 5.51 8.84
N PHE A 97 16.18 4.44 8.99
CA PHE A 97 15.69 3.10 8.78
C PHE A 97 15.30 2.45 10.10
N LYS A 98 14.03 2.10 10.24
CA LYS A 98 13.52 1.42 11.42
C LYS A 98 13.35 -0.07 11.13
N THR A 99 14.04 -0.92 11.88
CA THR A 99 13.88 -2.37 11.79
C THR A 99 12.87 -2.85 12.81
N THR A 100 12.01 -3.80 12.42
CA THR A 100 11.20 -4.56 13.35
C THR A 100 11.84 -5.93 13.52
N GLU A 101 12.09 -6.35 14.76
CA GLU A 101 12.62 -7.67 15.08
C GLU A 101 11.48 -8.70 15.21
N GLY A 102 11.72 -9.91 14.73
CA GLY A 102 10.82 -11.04 14.90
C GLY A 102 9.57 -11.07 14.02
N ASP A 103 8.75 -12.08 14.23
CA ASP A 103 7.40 -12.12 13.66
C ASP A 103 6.52 -11.15 14.43
N THR A 104 6.20 -10.05 13.80
CA THR A 104 5.46 -8.95 14.41
C THR A 104 3.98 -9.23 14.64
N SER A 105 3.52 -10.45 14.41
CA SER A 105 2.15 -10.83 14.73
C SER A 105 1.85 -10.76 16.24
N ALA A 106 2.86 -10.73 17.09
CA ALA A 106 2.67 -10.86 18.55
C ALA A 106 3.41 -9.86 19.45
N GLY A 107 4.25 -8.92 19.01
CA GLY A 107 4.79 -8.11 20.05
C GLY A 107 5.85 -7.05 19.84
N ASN A 108 6.72 -7.14 18.87
CA ASN A 108 7.75 -6.11 18.70
C ASN A 108 7.23 -4.98 17.81
N ARG A 109 6.52 -4.05 18.41
CA ARG A 109 5.94 -2.90 17.71
C ARG A 109 6.88 -1.72 17.78
N ILE A 110 7.20 -1.13 16.63
CA ILE A 110 7.78 0.20 16.60
C ILE A 110 6.64 1.19 16.88
N GLU A 111 6.80 2.02 17.87
CA GLU A 111 5.78 3.00 18.22
C GLU A 111 5.44 3.89 17.03
N GLY A 112 4.15 3.96 16.70
CA GLY A 112 3.61 4.76 15.62
C GLY A 112 3.76 4.17 14.22
N ILE A 113 4.45 3.04 14.04
CA ILE A 113 4.45 2.30 12.77
C ILE A 113 3.33 1.26 12.80
N PRO A 114 2.41 1.26 11.80
CA PRO A 114 1.36 0.26 11.74
C PRO A 114 1.97 -1.11 11.47
N ASN A 115 1.68 -2.06 12.32
CA ASN A 115 2.09 -3.45 12.11
C ASN A 115 0.93 -4.44 12.08
N ASP A 116 -0.27 -3.95 12.01
CA ASP A 116 -1.48 -4.72 11.75
C ASP A 116 -2.32 -4.08 10.63
N ILE A 117 -3.37 -4.79 10.23
CA ILE A 117 -4.26 -4.38 9.15
C ILE A 117 -5.17 -3.21 9.54
N THR A 118 -5.40 -3.02 10.83
CA THR A 118 -6.37 -2.06 11.37
C THR A 118 -5.75 -0.76 11.86
N SER A 119 -4.43 -0.59 11.74
CA SER A 119 -3.72 0.61 12.17
C SER A 119 -3.07 1.34 11.01
N SER A 120 -3.21 2.65 11.00
CA SER A 120 -2.48 3.56 10.11
C SER A 120 -1.14 4.01 10.70
N GLY A 121 -0.92 3.76 12.01
CA GLY A 121 0.22 4.31 12.74
C GLY A 121 0.01 5.77 13.13
N LYS A 122 1.11 6.47 13.40
CA LYS A 122 1.07 7.90 13.71
C LYS A 122 0.79 8.73 12.46
N GLN A 123 -0.07 9.72 12.60
CA GLN A 123 -0.42 10.67 11.54
C GLN A 123 0.82 11.41 11.01
N GLU A 124 1.76 11.75 11.88
CA GLU A 124 3.03 12.42 11.54
C GLU A 124 3.80 11.72 10.41
N TYR A 125 3.77 10.38 10.35
CA TYR A 125 4.43 9.64 9.28
C TYR A 125 3.73 9.83 7.93
N TRP A 126 2.41 10.05 7.94
CA TRP A 126 1.64 10.34 6.73
C TRP A 126 1.80 11.79 6.29
N GLU A 127 2.09 12.69 7.21
CA GLU A 127 2.31 14.11 6.91
C GLU A 127 3.69 14.39 6.32
N ASP A 128 4.70 13.61 6.73
CA ASP A 128 6.11 13.90 6.44
C ASP A 128 6.66 13.33 5.12
N HIS A 129 5.88 12.58 4.35
CA HIS A 129 6.35 12.03 3.08
C HIS A 129 5.48 12.43 1.88
N LEU A 130 6.10 12.47 0.67
CA LEU A 130 5.40 12.75 -0.57
C LEU A 130 4.75 11.48 -1.14
N ILE A 131 5.53 10.47 -1.48
CA ILE A 131 5.10 9.26 -2.20
C ILE A 131 5.01 8.06 -1.26
N ASN A 132 3.94 7.29 -1.32
CA ASN A 132 3.86 6.02 -0.60
C ASN A 132 4.26 4.85 -1.49
N ILE A 133 5.27 4.08 -1.10
CA ILE A 133 5.66 2.85 -1.78
C ILE A 133 4.99 1.67 -1.09
N VAL A 134 4.06 1.07 -1.78
CA VAL A 134 3.34 -0.13 -1.35
C VAL A 134 4.09 -1.36 -1.83
N THR A 135 4.37 -2.29 -0.93
CA THR A 135 4.91 -3.61 -1.28
C THR A 135 3.88 -4.67 -0.90
N GLU A 136 3.19 -5.20 -1.88
CA GLU A 136 2.19 -6.23 -1.63
C GLU A 136 2.81 -7.55 -1.17
N THR A 137 1.99 -8.49 -0.73
CA THR A 137 2.47 -9.77 -0.21
C THR A 137 3.07 -10.63 -1.32
N THR A 138 2.53 -10.51 -2.52
CA THR A 138 2.97 -11.26 -3.71
C THR A 138 3.15 -10.33 -4.91
N VAL A 139 4.09 -10.67 -5.78
CA VAL A 139 4.43 -9.89 -6.98
C VAL A 139 4.32 -10.71 -8.28
N THR A 140 4.08 -12.02 -8.20
CA THR A 140 4.20 -12.95 -9.34
C THR A 140 2.98 -13.81 -9.59
N SER A 141 1.98 -13.76 -8.74
CA SER A 141 0.82 -14.64 -8.81
C SER A 141 -0.45 -13.85 -9.12
N GLU A 142 -1.55 -14.39 -8.70
CA GLU A 142 -2.85 -13.73 -8.81
C GLU A 142 -2.86 -12.32 -8.26
N THR A 143 -3.64 -11.45 -8.87
CA THR A 143 -3.81 -10.06 -8.41
C THR A 143 -4.23 -10.04 -6.95
N PHE A 144 -3.33 -9.57 -6.10
CA PHE A 144 -3.52 -9.49 -4.66
C PHE A 144 -3.48 -8.03 -4.23
N ILE A 145 -4.58 -7.55 -3.68
CA ILE A 145 -4.70 -6.19 -3.15
C ILE A 145 -5.05 -6.29 -1.68
N SER A 146 -4.18 -5.76 -0.83
CA SER A 146 -4.37 -5.76 0.61
C SER A 146 -4.66 -4.36 1.15
N GLU A 147 -4.77 -4.26 2.46
CA GLU A 147 -4.89 -2.99 3.18
C GLU A 147 -3.81 -1.97 2.81
N LYS A 148 -2.63 -2.44 2.42
CA LYS A 148 -1.47 -1.59 2.09
C LYS A 148 -1.73 -0.69 0.89
N THR A 149 -2.44 -1.20 -0.11
CA THR A 149 -2.82 -0.44 -1.32
C THR A 149 -3.88 0.62 -1.01
N TRP A 150 -4.80 0.35 -0.08
CA TRP A 150 -5.86 1.29 0.27
C TRP A 150 -5.42 2.39 1.25
N LYS A 151 -4.45 2.10 2.12
CA LYS A 151 -3.94 3.07 3.10
C LYS A 151 -3.46 4.40 2.50
N PRO A 152 -2.63 4.43 1.46
CA PRO A 152 -2.21 5.70 0.86
C PRO A 152 -3.35 6.49 0.25
N ILE A 153 -4.38 5.85 -0.28
CA ILE A 153 -5.58 6.53 -0.79
C ILE A 153 -6.27 7.29 0.35
N LEU A 154 -6.48 6.64 1.50
CA LEU A 154 -7.05 7.27 2.69
C LEU A 154 -6.13 8.31 3.31
N GLY A 155 -4.81 8.05 3.27
CA GLY A 155 -3.78 8.97 3.76
C GLY A 155 -3.50 10.14 2.81
N LEU A 156 -4.28 10.29 1.73
CA LEU A 156 -4.10 11.33 0.72
C LEU A 156 -2.66 11.39 0.20
N LYS A 157 -2.11 10.24 -0.18
CA LYS A 157 -0.75 10.15 -0.74
C LYS A 157 -0.76 9.55 -2.13
N PRO A 158 -0.02 10.11 -3.08
CA PRO A 158 0.27 9.43 -4.33
C PRO A 158 1.08 8.18 -4.02
N PHE A 159 0.92 7.14 -4.83
CA PHE A 159 1.48 5.84 -4.50
C PHE A 159 2.10 5.14 -5.69
N MET A 160 3.10 4.31 -5.41
CA MET A 160 3.64 3.31 -6.31
C MET A 160 3.53 1.93 -5.66
N ILE A 161 3.13 0.92 -6.43
CA ILE A 161 2.86 -0.43 -5.91
C ILE A 161 3.82 -1.43 -6.54
N LEU A 162 4.63 -2.07 -5.71
CA LEU A 162 5.35 -3.29 -6.05
C LEU A 162 4.45 -4.48 -5.68
N GLY A 163 3.60 -4.86 -6.62
CA GLY A 163 2.64 -5.94 -6.53
C GLY A 163 2.56 -6.67 -7.87
N ASP A 164 1.52 -7.44 -8.12
CA ASP A 164 1.23 -7.98 -9.45
C ASP A 164 0.97 -6.84 -10.44
N HIS A 165 1.39 -7.01 -11.71
CA HIS A 165 1.27 -5.99 -12.75
C HIS A 165 -0.18 -5.57 -13.06
N LYS A 166 -1.17 -6.41 -12.71
CA LYS A 166 -2.60 -6.13 -12.92
C LYS A 166 -3.24 -5.29 -11.81
N VAL A 167 -2.55 -5.07 -10.69
CA VAL A 167 -3.09 -4.29 -9.57
C VAL A 167 -3.55 -2.90 -10.01
N TYR A 168 -2.78 -2.24 -10.86
CA TYR A 168 -3.11 -0.91 -11.36
C TYR A 168 -4.35 -0.91 -12.28
N GLN A 169 -4.51 -1.95 -13.11
CA GLN A 169 -5.72 -2.07 -13.93
C GLN A 169 -6.95 -2.24 -13.04
N TYR A 170 -6.86 -3.07 -12.01
CA TYR A 170 -7.93 -3.25 -11.04
C TYR A 170 -8.32 -1.93 -10.34
N LEU A 171 -7.33 -1.12 -9.93
CA LEU A 171 -7.60 0.19 -9.33
C LEU A 171 -8.29 1.15 -10.31
N LYS A 172 -7.84 1.16 -11.57
CA LYS A 172 -8.45 1.97 -12.64
C LYS A 172 -9.88 1.56 -12.94
N ASP A 173 -10.19 0.28 -12.88
CA ASP A 173 -11.55 -0.25 -13.11
C ASP A 173 -12.53 0.27 -12.04
N TYR A 174 -12.03 0.64 -10.85
CA TYR A 174 -12.80 1.38 -9.84
C TYR A 174 -12.80 2.90 -10.03
N GLY A 175 -12.05 3.43 -10.97
CA GLY A 175 -11.91 4.86 -11.19
C GLY A 175 -10.85 5.54 -10.29
N ILE A 176 -9.97 4.76 -9.65
CA ILE A 176 -8.83 5.28 -8.89
C ILE A 176 -7.78 5.80 -9.88
N ASP A 177 -7.37 7.04 -9.71
CA ASP A 177 -6.26 7.64 -10.42
C ASP A 177 -4.93 7.05 -9.92
N THR A 178 -4.18 6.49 -10.85
CA THR A 178 -2.89 5.81 -10.58
C THR A 178 -1.68 6.67 -10.92
N PHE A 179 -1.89 7.93 -11.27
CA PHE A 179 -0.86 8.93 -11.54
C PHE A 179 0.11 8.54 -12.68
N ASP A 180 -0.39 7.87 -13.71
CA ASP A 180 0.43 7.39 -14.84
C ASP A 180 1.13 8.51 -15.61
N ASP A 181 0.48 9.67 -15.69
CA ASP A 181 1.02 10.89 -16.30
C ASP A 181 2.23 11.46 -15.53
N ILE A 182 2.39 11.08 -14.26
CA ILE A 182 3.45 11.56 -13.37
C ILE A 182 4.53 10.50 -13.21
N PHE A 183 4.15 9.27 -12.86
CA PHE A 183 5.08 8.19 -12.55
C PHE A 183 5.39 7.29 -13.74
N GLY A 184 4.61 7.39 -14.83
CA GLY A 184 4.70 6.48 -15.97
C GLY A 184 4.02 5.13 -15.68
N THR A 185 4.15 4.22 -16.63
CA THR A 185 3.45 2.92 -16.64
C THR A 185 4.37 1.71 -16.47
N GLY A 186 5.55 1.86 -15.88
CA GLY A 186 6.51 0.77 -15.70
C GLY A 186 6.00 -0.38 -14.82
N TYR A 187 4.90 -0.18 -14.09
CA TYR A 187 4.21 -1.22 -13.35
C TYR A 187 3.58 -2.31 -14.25
N THR A 188 3.41 -2.04 -15.55
CA THR A 188 2.81 -2.99 -16.51
C THR A 188 3.76 -4.12 -16.91
N ASP A 189 5.03 -4.01 -16.58
CA ASP A 189 6.02 -5.03 -16.90
C ASP A 189 5.70 -6.35 -16.15
N PRO A 190 5.65 -7.49 -16.83
CA PRO A 190 5.39 -8.79 -16.18
C PRO A 190 6.50 -9.20 -15.22
N ASP A 191 7.76 -8.78 -15.45
CA ASP A 191 8.87 -9.03 -14.52
C ASP A 191 8.86 -8.01 -13.37
N TRP A 192 8.72 -8.50 -12.15
CA TRP A 192 8.71 -7.66 -10.98
C TRP A 192 10.05 -6.96 -10.69
N ASN A 193 11.19 -7.46 -11.20
CA ASN A 193 12.47 -6.77 -11.10
C ASN A 193 12.45 -5.48 -11.93
N ASN A 194 11.81 -5.51 -13.10
CA ASN A 194 11.66 -4.30 -13.93
C ASN A 194 10.71 -3.30 -13.26
N ARG A 195 9.61 -3.77 -12.61
CA ARG A 195 8.74 -2.90 -11.82
C ARG A 195 9.46 -2.28 -10.62
N LEU A 196 10.35 -3.04 -9.96
CA LEU A 196 11.20 -2.52 -8.90
C LEU A 196 12.14 -1.43 -9.43
N SER A 197 12.81 -1.68 -10.56
CA SER A 197 13.68 -0.69 -11.19
C SER A 197 12.92 0.58 -11.57
N TRP A 198 11.72 0.45 -12.12
CA TRP A 198 10.83 1.58 -12.41
C TRP A 198 10.54 2.44 -11.16
N ILE A 199 10.28 1.82 -9.99
CA ILE A 199 10.08 2.55 -8.74
C ILE A 199 11.34 3.38 -8.40
N VAL A 200 12.50 2.75 -8.43
CA VAL A 200 13.77 3.41 -8.08
C VAL A 200 14.10 4.54 -9.06
N ASP A 201 13.95 4.30 -10.35
CA ASP A 201 14.17 5.32 -11.40
C ASP A 201 13.20 6.50 -11.24
N THR A 202 11.97 6.23 -10.82
CA THR A 202 10.98 7.27 -10.54
C THR A 202 11.39 8.09 -9.33
N LEU A 203 11.84 7.48 -8.25
CA LEU A 203 12.33 8.21 -7.08
C LEU A 203 13.51 9.12 -7.43
N HIS A 204 14.43 8.69 -8.30
CA HIS A 204 15.52 9.55 -8.77
C HIS A 204 15.03 10.81 -9.50
N LYS A 205 13.95 10.71 -10.26
CA LYS A 205 13.35 11.88 -10.95
C LYS A 205 12.76 12.90 -9.97
N PHE A 206 12.28 12.43 -8.81
CA PHE A 206 11.58 13.27 -7.85
C PHE A 206 12.39 13.66 -6.62
N LYS A 207 13.63 13.20 -6.46
CA LYS A 207 14.44 13.45 -5.25
C LYS A 207 14.75 14.93 -4.98
N ASP A 208 14.76 15.76 -6.03
CA ASP A 208 15.16 17.15 -5.96
C ASP A 208 14.00 18.14 -6.24
N VAL A 209 12.74 17.65 -6.27
CA VAL A 209 11.58 18.51 -6.47
C VAL A 209 11.13 19.19 -5.16
N ASP A 210 10.37 20.25 -5.26
CA ASP A 210 9.66 20.80 -4.11
C ASP A 210 8.49 19.90 -3.73
N TYR A 211 8.63 19.13 -2.64
CA TYR A 211 7.66 18.14 -2.20
C TYR A 211 6.32 18.79 -1.78
N ASN A 212 6.37 19.96 -1.18
CA ASN A 212 5.17 20.66 -0.72
C ASN A 212 4.38 21.20 -1.91
N LEU A 213 5.07 21.78 -2.90
CA LEU A 213 4.44 22.25 -4.13
C LEU A 213 3.81 21.08 -4.89
N MET A 214 4.57 20.01 -5.13
CA MET A 214 4.06 18.83 -5.83
C MET A 214 2.86 18.21 -5.11
N TYR A 215 2.90 18.11 -3.78
CA TYR A 215 1.78 17.62 -2.99
C TYR A 215 0.53 18.50 -3.16
N SER A 216 0.70 19.82 -3.10
CA SER A 216 -0.42 20.77 -3.26
C SER A 216 -1.10 20.65 -4.63
N GLU A 217 -0.31 20.45 -5.68
CA GLU A 217 -0.83 20.22 -7.05
C GLU A 217 -1.58 18.90 -7.19
N LEU A 218 -1.13 17.85 -6.47
CA LEU A 218 -1.77 16.54 -6.48
C LEU A 218 -3.00 16.43 -5.58
N LEU A 219 -3.12 17.29 -4.59
CA LEU A 219 -4.14 17.17 -3.55
C LEU A 219 -5.58 17.02 -4.08
N PRO A 220 -6.04 17.75 -5.11
CA PRO A 220 -7.38 17.55 -5.67
C PRO A 220 -7.60 16.14 -6.22
N ARG A 221 -6.58 15.54 -6.83
CA ARG A 221 -6.63 14.16 -7.36
C ARG A 221 -6.64 13.13 -6.23
N LEU A 222 -5.88 13.38 -5.17
CA LEU A 222 -5.84 12.53 -3.97
C LEU A 222 -7.19 12.52 -3.24
N VAL A 223 -7.81 13.67 -3.11
CA VAL A 223 -9.17 13.79 -2.53
C VAL A 223 -10.18 13.01 -3.39
N LYS A 224 -10.13 13.16 -4.70
CA LYS A 224 -10.99 12.40 -5.62
C LYS A 224 -10.79 10.89 -5.46
N ASN A 225 -9.55 10.40 -5.32
CA ASN A 225 -9.28 8.99 -5.08
C ASN A 225 -9.93 8.51 -3.77
N ARG A 226 -9.86 9.31 -2.72
CA ARG A 226 -10.52 8.99 -1.45
C ARG A 226 -12.04 8.91 -1.59
N ASP A 227 -12.64 9.84 -2.32
CA ASP A 227 -14.09 9.84 -2.58
C ASP A 227 -14.50 8.60 -3.39
N VAL A 228 -13.71 8.21 -4.41
CA VAL A 228 -13.91 6.96 -5.15
C VAL A 228 -13.79 5.74 -4.24
N PHE A 229 -12.82 5.72 -3.31
CA PHE A 229 -12.70 4.64 -2.34
C PHE A 229 -13.95 4.48 -1.47
N GLU A 230 -14.58 5.57 -1.06
CA GLU A 230 -15.85 5.51 -0.31
C GLU A 230 -16.96 4.82 -1.11
N GLU A 231 -17.02 5.06 -2.42
CA GLU A 231 -17.98 4.36 -3.30
C GLU A 231 -17.61 2.87 -3.44
N VAL A 232 -16.33 2.52 -3.53
CA VAL A 232 -15.87 1.11 -3.51
C VAL A 232 -16.34 0.40 -2.24
N VAL A 233 -16.23 1.05 -1.08
CA VAL A 233 -16.74 0.51 0.20
C VAL A 233 -18.23 0.26 0.14
N LYS A 234 -19.01 1.22 -0.36
CA LYS A 234 -20.48 1.09 -0.48
C LYS A 234 -20.87 -0.06 -1.41
N ILE A 235 -20.23 -0.16 -2.57
CA ILE A 235 -20.48 -1.24 -3.54
C ILE A 235 -20.20 -2.61 -2.91
N ASN A 236 -19.07 -2.77 -2.21
CA ASN A 236 -18.74 -4.02 -1.53
C ASN A 236 -19.76 -4.34 -0.41
N GLN A 237 -20.21 -3.33 0.33
CA GLN A 237 -21.22 -3.53 1.38
C GLN A 237 -22.58 -4.00 0.79
N LEU A 238 -23.00 -3.40 -0.31
CA LEU A 238 -24.23 -3.82 -1.00
C LEU A 238 -24.13 -5.26 -1.52
N ARG A 239 -23.00 -5.62 -2.15
CA ARG A 239 -22.75 -6.99 -2.61
C ARG A 239 -22.81 -7.97 -1.44
N PHE A 240 -22.16 -7.66 -0.32
CA PHE A 240 -22.17 -8.50 0.86
C PHE A 240 -23.58 -8.70 1.43
N ASN A 241 -24.37 -7.63 1.54
CA ASN A 241 -25.75 -7.69 2.02
C ASN A 241 -26.64 -8.56 1.11
N ASN A 242 -26.51 -8.39 -0.21
CA ASN A 242 -27.25 -9.19 -1.20
C ASN A 242 -26.97 -10.69 -1.08
N VAL A 243 -25.73 -11.03 -0.74
CA VAL A 243 -25.37 -12.43 -0.51
C VAL A 243 -25.95 -12.94 0.80
N LEU A 244 -25.89 -12.18 1.88
CA LEU A 244 -26.49 -12.58 3.16
C LEU A 244 -28.01 -12.77 3.05
N GLU A 245 -28.69 -12.02 2.20
CA GLU A 245 -30.12 -12.19 1.94
C GLU A 245 -30.45 -13.48 1.22
N LYS A 246 -29.57 -13.95 0.33
CA LYS A 246 -29.75 -15.22 -0.37
C LYS A 246 -29.51 -16.46 0.50
N ILE A 247 -28.80 -16.32 1.61
CA ILE A 247 -28.47 -17.40 2.54
C ILE A 247 -29.59 -17.60 3.60
N LYS A 248 -30.44 -16.59 3.78
CA LYS A 248 -31.61 -16.67 4.68
C LYS A 248 -32.77 -17.40 4.03
#